data_a1bfb87479f614f31cb05779e96df8bf
#
_entry.id   a1bfb87479f614f31cb05779e96df8bf
#
_cell.length_a   1.000
_cell.length_b   1.000
_cell.length_c   1.000
_cell.angle_alpha   90.00
_cell.angle_beta   90.00
_cell.angle_gamma   90.00
#
_symmetry.space_group_name_H-M   'P 1'
#
loop_
_entity.id
_entity.type
_entity.pdbx_description
1 polymer ?
#
loop_
_entity_poly.entity_id
_entity_poly.type
_entity_poly.pdbx_seq_one_letter_code
_entity_poly.pdbx_strand_id
1 'polypeptide(L)'
;LGVDYTGVDPDVLEHARQRGVYVDAACDALDTNTPLPPPATPEQAEARARAAGYVTAWRDYRAATGWTPRYAQGVLYHPELRYLGIPDSADAVTVIDRKATAKIARTYALQLAAYTLDGLYARQPDGTWQPWTATQRRVVHLKKDGTYGVRDYDDPTDFAVWTAAATVALHAPRYQKG
;
A
#
# COMPACT_ATOMS: atom_id res chain seq x y z
N LEU A 1 13.99 -7.22 0.95
CA LEU A 1 13.59 -8.22 1.97
C LEU A 1 12.38 -8.97 1.42
N GLY A 2 12.62 -10.09 0.71
CA GLY A 2 11.55 -10.95 0.19
C GLY A 2 10.99 -11.85 1.29
N VAL A 3 9.69 -12.14 1.22
CA VAL A 3 9.08 -13.21 2.02
C VAL A 3 9.42 -14.53 1.37
N ASP A 4 9.92 -15.48 2.15
CA ASP A 4 10.16 -16.84 1.68
C ASP A 4 8.84 -17.61 1.62
N TYR A 5 8.47 -18.02 0.41
CA TYR A 5 7.26 -18.82 0.13
C TYR A 5 7.62 -20.29 -0.19
N THR A 6 8.85 -20.73 0.10
CA THR A 6 9.29 -22.12 -0.12
C THR A 6 8.36 -23.07 0.64
N GLY A 7 7.80 -24.04 -0.07
CA GLY A 7 6.87 -25.03 0.51
C GLY A 7 5.41 -24.62 0.58
N VAL A 8 5.03 -23.41 0.11
CA VAL A 8 3.63 -23.05 -0.06
C VAL A 8 3.14 -23.52 -1.44
N ASP A 9 1.98 -24.15 -1.47
CA ASP A 9 1.33 -24.60 -2.71
C ASP A 9 1.17 -23.42 -3.69
N PRO A 10 1.66 -23.55 -4.95
CA PRO A 10 1.56 -22.50 -5.96
C PRO A 10 0.13 -22.01 -6.20
N ASP A 11 -0.88 -22.89 -6.15
CA ASP A 11 -2.28 -22.52 -6.35
C ASP A 11 -2.79 -21.66 -5.19
N VAL A 12 -2.36 -21.94 -3.97
CA VAL A 12 -2.68 -21.13 -2.79
C VAL A 12 -2.08 -19.73 -2.91
N LEU A 13 -0.83 -19.63 -3.39
CA LEU A 13 -0.16 -18.36 -3.63
C LEU A 13 -0.86 -17.55 -4.72
N GLU A 14 -1.21 -18.18 -5.84
CA GLU A 14 -1.89 -17.52 -6.93
C GLU A 14 -3.29 -17.03 -6.53
N HIS A 15 -4.06 -17.83 -5.82
CA HIS A 15 -5.35 -17.39 -5.27
C HIS A 15 -5.21 -16.23 -4.28
N ALA A 16 -4.16 -16.24 -3.44
CA ALA A 16 -3.89 -15.14 -2.52
C ALA A 16 -3.50 -13.85 -3.26
N ARG A 17 -2.70 -13.97 -4.33
CA ARG A 17 -2.30 -12.86 -5.19
C ARG A 17 -3.50 -12.25 -5.91
N GLN A 18 -4.33 -13.07 -6.57
CA GLN A 18 -5.54 -12.63 -7.30
C GLN A 18 -6.52 -11.92 -6.36
N ARG A 19 -6.74 -12.48 -5.16
CA ARG A 19 -7.56 -11.84 -4.14
C ARG A 19 -6.99 -10.48 -3.75
N GLY A 20 -5.67 -10.36 -3.52
CA GLY A 20 -5.01 -9.09 -3.18
C GLY A 20 -5.24 -8.04 -4.25
N VAL A 21 -4.96 -8.37 -5.51
CA VAL A 21 -5.17 -7.48 -6.66
C VAL A 21 -6.63 -7.01 -6.74
N TYR A 22 -7.60 -7.91 -6.52
CA TYR A 22 -9.00 -7.52 -6.52
C TYR A 22 -9.37 -6.63 -5.34
N VAL A 23 -8.86 -6.92 -4.13
CA VAL A 23 -9.11 -6.08 -2.94
C VAL A 23 -8.60 -4.66 -3.18
N ASP A 24 -7.38 -4.52 -3.70
CA ASP A 24 -6.77 -3.21 -3.97
C ASP A 24 -7.61 -2.43 -5.00
N ALA A 25 -7.94 -3.05 -6.14
CA ALA A 25 -8.77 -2.41 -7.16
C ALA A 25 -10.17 -2.01 -6.65
N ALA A 26 -10.79 -2.84 -5.80
CA ALA A 26 -12.09 -2.55 -5.23
C ALA A 26 -12.03 -1.42 -4.18
N CYS A 27 -10.99 -1.38 -3.39
CA CYS A 27 -10.76 -0.29 -2.42
C CYS A 27 -10.47 1.03 -3.13
N ASP A 28 -9.67 1.00 -4.23
CA ASP A 28 -9.41 2.19 -5.06
C ASP A 28 -10.67 2.72 -5.72
N ALA A 29 -11.53 1.82 -6.21
CA ALA A 29 -12.83 2.20 -6.76
C ALA A 29 -13.73 2.90 -5.71
N LEU A 30 -13.69 2.44 -4.45
CA LEU A 30 -14.36 3.11 -3.33
C LEU A 30 -13.73 4.47 -3.01
N ASP A 31 -12.40 4.57 -3.05
CA ASP A 31 -11.66 5.81 -2.75
C ASP A 31 -11.88 6.89 -3.81
N THR A 32 -11.95 6.50 -5.07
CA THR A 32 -12.17 7.40 -6.21
C THR A 32 -13.63 7.58 -6.60
N ASN A 33 -14.55 6.89 -5.91
CA ASN A 33 -15.97 6.83 -6.24
C ASN A 33 -16.23 6.43 -7.71
N THR A 34 -15.43 5.48 -8.21
CA THR A 34 -15.57 4.92 -9.56
C THR A 34 -16.19 3.53 -9.49
N PRO A 35 -17.03 3.14 -10.46
CA PRO A 35 -17.57 1.80 -10.47
C PRO A 35 -16.48 0.77 -10.80
N LEU A 36 -16.43 -0.30 -10.02
CA LEU A 36 -15.61 -1.45 -10.36
C LEU A 36 -16.27 -2.22 -11.50
N PRO A 37 -15.55 -2.52 -12.60
CA PRO A 37 -16.13 -3.27 -13.70
C PRO A 37 -16.61 -4.68 -13.24
N PRO A 38 -17.65 -5.22 -13.85
CA PRO A 38 -18.10 -6.59 -13.55
C PRO A 38 -16.99 -7.60 -13.87
N PRO A 39 -16.93 -8.73 -13.15
CA PRO A 39 -15.97 -9.78 -13.46
C PRO A 39 -16.21 -10.32 -14.87
N ALA A 40 -15.16 -10.40 -15.67
CA ALA A 40 -15.21 -10.88 -17.05
C ALA A 40 -15.07 -12.41 -17.15
N THR A 41 -14.53 -13.06 -16.10
CA THR A 41 -14.33 -14.52 -16.06
C THR A 41 -14.82 -15.12 -14.74
N PRO A 42 -15.09 -16.46 -14.72
CA PRO A 42 -15.45 -17.16 -13.49
C PRO A 42 -14.41 -17.00 -12.37
N GLU A 43 -13.12 -17.01 -12.69
CA GLU A 43 -12.03 -16.86 -11.75
C GLU A 43 -12.05 -15.47 -11.11
N GLN A 44 -12.34 -14.43 -11.89
CA GLN A 44 -12.52 -13.06 -11.37
C GLN A 44 -13.75 -12.96 -10.46
N ALA A 45 -14.85 -13.63 -10.82
CA ALA A 45 -16.05 -13.68 -9.98
C ALA A 45 -15.76 -14.37 -8.63
N GLU A 46 -14.99 -15.45 -8.65
CA GLU A 46 -14.56 -16.15 -7.44
C GLU A 46 -13.61 -15.30 -6.58
N ALA A 47 -12.62 -14.64 -7.20
CA ALA A 47 -11.72 -13.70 -6.51
C ALA A 47 -12.51 -12.57 -5.84
N ARG A 48 -13.53 -12.04 -6.52
CA ARG A 48 -14.46 -11.05 -5.99
C ARG A 48 -15.22 -11.56 -4.77
N ALA A 49 -15.75 -12.78 -4.84
CA ALA A 49 -16.48 -13.38 -3.72
C ALA A 49 -15.56 -13.58 -2.50
N ARG A 50 -14.32 -14.05 -2.72
CA ARG A 50 -13.32 -14.23 -1.66
C ARG A 50 -12.85 -12.88 -1.06
N ALA A 51 -12.92 -11.79 -1.82
CA ALA A 51 -12.50 -10.47 -1.39
C ALA A 51 -13.59 -9.68 -0.66
N ALA A 52 -14.85 -10.09 -0.71
CA ALA A 52 -16.00 -9.32 -0.25
C ALA A 52 -15.86 -8.80 1.21
N GLY A 53 -15.39 -9.64 2.13
CA GLY A 53 -15.19 -9.24 3.52
C GLY A 53 -14.13 -8.14 3.66
N TYR A 54 -13.01 -8.24 2.95
CA TYR A 54 -11.95 -7.23 2.98
C TYR A 54 -12.42 -5.87 2.44
N VAL A 55 -13.22 -5.89 1.37
CA VAL A 55 -13.80 -4.67 0.79
C VAL A 55 -14.84 -4.05 1.74
N THR A 56 -15.63 -4.88 2.42
CA THR A 56 -16.54 -4.44 3.49
C THR A 56 -15.75 -3.77 4.61
N ALA A 57 -14.67 -4.38 5.09
CA ALA A 57 -13.80 -3.82 6.12
C ALA A 57 -13.28 -2.42 5.76
N TRP A 58 -12.87 -2.20 4.49
CA TRP A 58 -12.44 -0.87 4.03
C TRP A 58 -13.58 0.14 4.01
N ARG A 59 -14.75 -0.26 3.51
CA ARG A 59 -15.95 0.60 3.52
C ARG A 59 -16.32 1.03 4.93
N ASP A 60 -16.31 0.10 5.87
CA ASP A 60 -16.68 0.36 7.28
C ASP A 60 -15.64 1.23 7.97
N TYR A 61 -14.33 1.03 7.70
CA TYR A 61 -13.29 1.93 8.16
C TYR A 61 -13.52 3.37 7.68
N ARG A 62 -13.79 3.57 6.38
CA ARG A 62 -14.06 4.90 5.81
C ARG A 62 -15.29 5.55 6.44
N ALA A 63 -16.37 4.78 6.60
CA ALA A 63 -17.62 5.28 7.20
C ALA A 63 -17.41 5.67 8.67
N ALA A 64 -16.71 4.86 9.45
CA ALA A 64 -16.47 5.09 10.87
C ALA A 64 -15.52 6.26 11.14
N THR A 65 -14.56 6.52 10.24
CA THR A 65 -13.52 7.55 10.43
C THR A 65 -13.78 8.83 9.64
N GLY A 66 -14.73 8.83 8.70
CA GLY A 66 -14.92 9.91 7.73
C GLY A 66 -13.78 10.01 6.72
N TRP A 67 -12.98 8.94 6.55
CA TRP A 67 -11.80 8.94 5.67
C TRP A 67 -12.18 9.29 4.23
N THR A 68 -11.56 10.36 3.73
CA THR A 68 -11.70 10.81 2.34
C THR A 68 -10.30 11.05 1.77
N PRO A 69 -9.78 10.15 0.93
CA PRO A 69 -8.44 10.30 0.38
C PRO A 69 -8.40 11.47 -0.61
N ARG A 70 -7.29 12.19 -0.59
CA ARG A 70 -6.93 13.16 -1.61
C ARG A 70 -6.11 12.50 -2.73
N TYR A 71 -5.38 11.45 -2.38
CA TYR A 71 -4.54 10.68 -3.30
C TYR A 71 -4.85 9.20 -3.11
N ALA A 72 -5.51 8.60 -4.10
CA ALA A 72 -5.63 7.16 -4.25
C ALA A 72 -4.63 6.75 -5.35
N GLN A 73 -3.71 5.82 -5.05
CA GLN A 73 -2.64 5.40 -5.97
C GLN A 73 -1.78 6.57 -6.49
N GLY A 74 -1.59 7.60 -5.66
CA GLY A 74 -0.79 8.77 -6.03
C GLY A 74 0.70 8.43 -6.14
N VAL A 75 1.37 8.90 -7.21
CA VAL A 75 2.80 8.66 -7.39
C VAL A 75 3.61 9.65 -6.56
N LEU A 76 4.47 9.12 -5.70
CA LEU A 76 5.47 9.87 -4.94
C LEU A 76 6.86 9.65 -5.56
N TYR A 77 7.71 10.68 -5.52
CA TYR A 77 9.09 10.61 -5.99
C TYR A 77 10.04 11.29 -4.99
N HIS A 78 11.14 10.61 -4.68
CA HIS A 78 12.23 11.17 -3.88
C HIS A 78 13.46 11.40 -4.77
N PRO A 79 13.84 12.67 -5.05
CA PRO A 79 14.87 12.99 -6.05
C PRO A 79 16.28 12.55 -5.63
N GLU A 80 16.63 12.67 -4.36
CA GLU A 80 17.97 12.31 -3.87
C GLU A 80 18.16 10.78 -3.79
N LEU A 81 17.20 10.07 -3.25
CA LEU A 81 17.24 8.61 -3.11
C LEU A 81 16.74 7.87 -4.37
N ARG A 82 16.23 8.63 -5.36
CA ARG A 82 15.83 8.16 -6.70
C ARG A 82 14.87 6.96 -6.67
N TYR A 83 13.88 6.99 -5.81
CA TYR A 83 12.83 6.00 -5.81
C TYR A 83 11.45 6.61 -6.09
N LEU A 84 10.56 5.76 -6.57
CA LEU A 84 9.14 6.02 -6.70
C LEU A 84 8.38 5.18 -5.66
N GLY A 85 7.31 5.75 -5.14
CA GLY A 85 6.37 5.07 -4.25
C GLY A 85 4.93 5.34 -4.65
N ILE A 86 4.06 4.37 -4.41
CA ILE A 86 2.62 4.51 -4.67
C ILE A 86 1.90 4.04 -3.40
N PRO A 87 1.52 4.96 -2.50
CA PRO A 87 0.69 4.61 -1.36
C PRO A 87 -0.72 4.24 -1.81
N ASP A 88 -1.35 3.29 -1.13
CA ASP A 88 -2.70 2.84 -1.46
C ASP A 88 -3.73 3.97 -1.33
N SER A 89 -3.64 4.74 -0.25
CA SER A 89 -4.58 5.84 0.04
C SER A 89 -3.89 6.88 0.92
N ALA A 90 -4.09 8.17 0.63
CA ALA A 90 -3.52 9.23 1.46
C ALA A 90 -4.35 10.51 1.42
N ASP A 91 -4.23 11.32 2.49
CA ASP A 91 -4.64 12.72 2.51
C ASP A 91 -3.41 13.64 2.67
N ALA A 92 -3.59 14.87 3.10
CA ALA A 92 -2.51 15.82 3.29
C ALA A 92 -1.63 15.51 4.52
N VAL A 93 -2.06 14.64 5.41
CA VAL A 93 -1.44 14.38 6.72
C VAL A 93 -1.08 12.91 6.89
N THR A 94 -1.92 12.01 6.44
CA THR A 94 -1.84 10.57 6.73
C THR A 94 -1.66 9.76 5.45
N VAL A 95 -0.70 8.84 5.48
CA VAL A 95 -0.57 7.76 4.48
C VAL A 95 -1.13 6.48 5.07
N ILE A 96 -2.02 5.84 4.31
CA ILE A 96 -2.60 4.54 4.66
C ILE A 96 -2.09 3.49 3.67
N ASP A 97 -1.64 2.38 4.23
CA ASP A 97 -1.34 1.14 3.54
C ASP A 97 -2.37 0.08 3.96
N ARG A 98 -3.11 -0.47 2.99
CA ARG A 98 -4.17 -1.46 3.23
C ARG A 98 -3.59 -2.86 3.11
N LYS A 99 -3.84 -3.71 4.08
CA LYS A 99 -3.32 -5.08 4.09
C LYS A 99 -4.43 -6.11 4.28
N ALA A 100 -4.63 -6.94 3.26
CA ALA A 100 -5.54 -8.10 3.26
C ALA A 100 -4.77 -9.41 3.53
N THR A 101 -3.87 -9.38 4.52
CA THR A 101 -2.98 -10.49 4.89
C THR A 101 -3.40 -11.15 6.20
N ALA A 102 -2.88 -12.36 6.49
CA ALA A 102 -3.17 -13.03 7.75
C ALA A 102 -2.53 -12.32 8.96
N LYS A 103 -1.38 -11.68 8.77
CA LYS A 103 -0.62 -10.99 9.85
C LYS A 103 -0.02 -9.70 9.32
N ILE A 104 0.14 -8.73 10.21
CA ILE A 104 0.84 -7.47 9.92
C ILE A 104 2.34 -7.70 10.11
N ALA A 105 3.11 -7.54 9.03
CA ALA A 105 4.57 -7.66 9.05
C ALA A 105 5.22 -6.36 9.57
N ARG A 106 6.37 -6.50 10.26
CA ARG A 106 7.15 -5.33 10.71
C ARG A 106 7.68 -4.47 9.56
N THR A 107 7.89 -5.08 8.39
CA THR A 107 8.39 -4.39 7.19
C THR A 107 7.42 -3.35 6.64
N TYR A 108 6.14 -3.38 7.02
CA TYR A 108 5.19 -2.33 6.62
C TYR A 108 5.51 -0.96 7.24
N ALA A 109 6.15 -0.93 8.41
CA ALA A 109 6.69 0.30 8.99
C ALA A 109 7.70 0.98 8.04
N LEU A 110 8.60 0.19 7.43
CA LEU A 110 9.60 0.69 6.48
C LEU A 110 8.97 1.14 5.16
N GLN A 111 7.95 0.42 4.66
CA GLN A 111 7.20 0.82 3.49
C GLN A 111 6.52 2.18 3.71
N LEU A 112 5.88 2.36 4.85
CA LEU A 112 5.24 3.62 5.21
C LEU A 112 6.25 4.74 5.46
N ALA A 113 7.44 4.44 6.02
CA ALA A 113 8.52 5.41 6.14
C ALA A 113 8.98 5.91 4.77
N ALA A 114 9.03 5.02 3.76
CA ALA A 114 9.31 5.41 2.39
C ALA A 114 8.30 6.42 1.81
N TYR A 115 7.06 6.39 2.26
CA TYR A 115 5.99 7.26 1.76
C TYR A 115 5.84 8.57 2.55
N THR A 116 6.57 8.72 3.66
CA THR A 116 6.49 9.91 4.53
C THR A 116 7.86 10.51 4.85
N LEU A 117 8.90 10.12 4.10
CA LEU A 117 10.23 10.69 4.23
C LEU A 117 10.23 12.14 3.73
N ASP A 118 11.01 12.99 4.38
CA ASP A 118 11.21 14.37 3.94
C ASP A 118 11.83 14.42 2.53
N GLY A 119 11.48 15.45 1.75
CA GLY A 119 11.99 15.64 0.40
C GLY A 119 11.22 14.91 -0.69
N LEU A 120 10.10 14.26 -0.35
CA LEU A 120 9.19 13.67 -1.34
C LEU A 120 8.37 14.72 -2.09
N TYR A 121 8.04 14.38 -3.33
CA TYR A 121 7.10 15.12 -4.16
C TYR A 121 5.98 14.19 -4.61
N ALA A 122 4.74 14.71 -4.64
CA ALA A 122 3.58 14.02 -5.16
C ALA A 122 3.23 14.54 -6.57
N ARG A 123 2.97 13.61 -7.48
CA ARG A 123 2.49 13.96 -8.81
C ARG A 123 1.03 14.40 -8.74
N GLN A 124 0.73 15.56 -9.30
CA GLN A 124 -0.62 16.10 -9.38
C GLN A 124 -1.35 15.57 -10.63
N PRO A 125 -2.70 15.68 -10.70
CA PRO A 125 -3.47 15.26 -11.87
C PRO A 125 -3.08 15.99 -13.18
N ASP A 126 -2.59 17.23 -13.09
CA ASP A 126 -2.08 18.00 -14.23
C ASP A 126 -0.67 17.62 -14.67
N GLY A 127 -0.05 16.63 -14.00
CA GLY A 127 1.29 16.13 -14.26
C GLY A 127 2.41 16.90 -13.56
N THR A 128 2.10 17.99 -12.86
CA THR A 128 3.11 18.73 -12.06
C THR A 128 3.50 17.97 -10.79
N TRP A 129 4.61 18.37 -10.17
CA TRP A 129 5.10 17.82 -8.92
C TRP A 129 5.00 18.87 -7.82
N GLN A 130 4.41 18.50 -6.70
CA GLN A 130 4.27 19.35 -5.52
C GLN A 130 4.96 18.69 -4.31
N PRO A 131 5.55 19.49 -3.40
CA PRO A 131 6.09 18.94 -2.16
C PRO A 131 5.06 18.09 -1.43
N TRP A 132 5.49 16.92 -0.96
CA TRP A 132 4.67 16.00 -0.19
C TRP A 132 4.88 16.25 1.31
N THR A 133 3.80 16.34 2.09
CA THR A 133 3.86 16.76 3.49
C THR A 133 3.23 15.79 4.48
N ALA A 134 2.70 14.65 4.02
CA ALA A 134 2.10 13.69 4.94
C ALA A 134 3.18 13.08 5.86
N THR A 135 2.86 13.02 7.14
CA THR A 135 3.78 12.56 8.19
C THR A 135 3.23 11.40 9.01
N GLN A 136 1.91 11.20 9.03
CA GLN A 136 1.28 10.10 9.76
C GLN A 136 1.29 8.84 8.93
N ARG A 137 1.61 7.72 9.57
CA ARG A 137 1.83 6.42 8.97
C ARG A 137 0.86 5.41 9.55
N ARG A 138 -0.02 4.83 8.73
CA ARG A 138 -1.08 3.93 9.19
C ARG A 138 -1.20 2.70 8.32
N VAL A 139 -1.30 1.52 8.95
CA VAL A 139 -1.80 0.32 8.30
C VAL A 139 -3.25 0.09 8.71
N VAL A 140 -4.12 -0.13 7.72
CA VAL A 140 -5.47 -0.65 7.95
C VAL A 140 -5.48 -2.12 7.55
N HIS A 141 -5.56 -3.00 8.56
CA HIS A 141 -5.60 -4.43 8.37
C HIS A 141 -7.04 -4.87 8.09
N LEU A 142 -7.31 -5.16 6.84
CA LEU A 142 -8.60 -5.65 6.39
C LEU A 142 -8.70 -7.15 6.67
N LYS A 143 -9.82 -7.62 7.20
CA LYS A 143 -10.03 -9.02 7.56
C LYS A 143 -11.14 -9.65 6.72
N LYS A 144 -11.05 -10.96 6.54
CA LYS A 144 -12.00 -11.75 5.74
C LYS A 144 -13.43 -11.69 6.28
N ASP A 145 -13.60 -11.52 7.58
CA ASP A 145 -14.90 -11.44 8.27
C ASP A 145 -15.58 -10.07 8.17
N GLY A 146 -14.99 -9.14 7.43
CA GLY A 146 -15.52 -7.77 7.26
C GLY A 146 -15.06 -6.80 8.34
N THR A 147 -14.32 -7.24 9.35
CA THR A 147 -13.76 -6.36 10.37
C THR A 147 -12.40 -5.79 9.94
N TYR A 148 -11.94 -4.73 10.62
CA TYR A 148 -10.61 -4.17 10.38
C TYR A 148 -9.86 -3.96 11.71
N GLY A 149 -8.55 -3.82 11.61
CA GLY A 149 -7.68 -3.34 12.68
C GLY A 149 -6.87 -2.15 12.18
N VAL A 150 -6.52 -1.24 13.07
CA VAL A 150 -5.71 -0.06 12.75
C VAL A 150 -4.40 -0.13 13.52
N ARG A 151 -3.31 0.19 12.85
CA ARG A 151 -2.00 0.32 13.47
C ARG A 151 -1.29 1.55 12.94
N ASP A 152 -1.00 2.48 13.83
CA ASP A 152 -0.16 3.64 13.55
C ASP A 152 1.31 3.31 13.82
N TYR A 153 2.21 3.96 13.08
CA TYR A 153 3.65 3.81 13.18
C TYR A 153 4.28 5.18 13.42
N ASP A 154 4.95 5.34 14.54
CA ASP A 154 5.54 6.60 14.99
C ASP A 154 7.04 6.49 15.32
N ASP A 155 7.63 5.29 15.19
CA ASP A 155 9.05 5.09 15.48
C ASP A 155 9.93 5.83 14.44
N PRO A 156 10.69 6.86 14.85
CA PRO A 156 11.54 7.61 13.93
C PRO A 156 12.72 6.78 13.40
N THR A 157 13.07 5.66 14.03
CA THR A 157 14.16 4.79 13.54
C THR A 157 13.82 4.13 12.21
N ASP A 158 12.53 3.98 11.87
CA ASP A 158 12.09 3.44 10.59
C ASP A 158 12.64 4.26 9.41
N PHE A 159 12.72 5.60 9.56
CA PHE A 159 13.29 6.47 8.52
C PHE A 159 14.78 6.21 8.31
N ALA A 160 15.54 6.05 9.39
CA ALA A 160 16.97 5.77 9.30
C ALA A 160 17.22 4.40 8.64
N VAL A 161 16.45 3.39 9.01
CA VAL A 161 16.55 2.04 8.43
C VAL A 161 16.17 2.06 6.95
N TRP A 162 15.07 2.75 6.58
CA TRP A 162 14.66 2.87 5.18
C TRP A 162 15.72 3.61 4.35
N THR A 163 16.20 4.77 4.83
CA THR A 163 17.22 5.58 4.13
C THR A 163 18.50 4.79 3.90
N ALA A 164 18.98 4.05 4.91
CA ALA A 164 20.13 3.18 4.75
C ALA A 164 19.92 2.11 3.68
N ALA A 165 18.76 1.43 3.69
CA ALA A 165 18.43 0.42 2.70
C ALA A 165 18.33 1.00 1.28
N ALA A 166 17.67 2.16 1.11
CA ALA A 166 17.54 2.85 -0.16
C ALA A 166 18.91 3.32 -0.70
N THR A 167 19.77 3.84 0.18
CA THR A 167 21.13 4.25 -0.18
C THR A 167 21.96 3.05 -0.66
N VAL A 168 21.91 1.92 0.05
CA VAL A 168 22.59 0.70 -0.40
C VAL A 168 22.06 0.27 -1.76
N ALA A 169 20.74 0.22 -1.95
CA ALA A 169 20.13 -0.18 -3.23
C ALA A 169 20.55 0.75 -4.38
N LEU A 170 20.62 2.06 -4.14
CA LEU A 170 21.04 3.06 -5.14
C LEU A 170 22.49 2.84 -5.60
N HIS A 171 23.37 2.38 -4.70
CA HIS A 171 24.80 2.23 -4.96
C HIS A 171 25.24 0.78 -5.21
N ALA A 172 24.40 -0.22 -4.94
CA ALA A 172 24.70 -1.65 -5.13
C ALA A 172 25.28 -2.00 -6.51
N PRO A 173 24.79 -1.44 -7.64
CA PRO A 173 25.35 -1.74 -8.95
C PRO A 173 26.81 -1.37 -9.12
N ARG A 174 27.35 -0.46 -8.30
CA ARG A 174 28.76 -0.05 -8.32
C ARG A 174 29.70 -1.09 -7.73
N TYR A 175 29.16 -1.98 -6.86
CA TYR A 175 29.93 -3.00 -6.16
C TYR A 175 29.83 -4.40 -6.80
N GLN A 176 28.94 -4.59 -7.80
CA GLN A 176 28.75 -5.87 -8.49
C GLN A 176 29.63 -6.02 -9.74
N LYS A 177 30.43 -5.00 -10.11
CA LYS A 177 31.33 -5.01 -11.25
C LYS A 177 32.79 -5.13 -10.80
N GLY A 178 33.08 -6.18 -10.04
CA GLY A 178 34.42 -6.59 -9.69
C GLY A 178 34.67 -8.04 -10.09
#